data_caad246ae59ac51612bf1eea811b9fe6
#
_entry.id   caad246ae59ac51612bf1eea811b9fe6
#
_cell.length_a   1.000
_cell.length_b   1.000
_cell.length_c   1.000
_cell.angle_alpha   90.00
_cell.angle_beta   90.00
_cell.angle_gamma   90.00
#
_symmetry.space_group_name_H-M   'P 1'
#
loop_
_entity.id
_entity.type
_entity.pdbx_description
1 polymer ?
#
loop_
_entity_poly.entity_id
_entity_poly.type
_entity_poly.pdbx_seq_one_letter_code
_entity_poly.pdbx_strand_id
1 'polypeptide(L)'
;MSYKMKKNLANKRNYGAKRSTSAIKYIFIHYTGNDGDSDESNARYFSNNYVEASAHYFVDDDSVTQSVPDNYVAWSVGGTRYSNCNITGGGKYYTLCTNSNSISIELCDTKRDGTIYPSKATIKNAIELTKKLMKKYHIPQDHVLRHFDRTGKACPAYWCGNETKNNLWKTEFYNKLSSNTTSKTPSASTTTPSSTSTSNHAKKKIVANGQKAANKFVGCNIVADGIWGNKTKKAAIKVVQTALNKDYGAKLSVDGIWGSATDKAFGSHYVKVGERQWLVTALEILCALKGKDPKGIEYP
;
A
#
# COMPACT_ATOMS: atom_id res chain seq x y z
N MET A 1 -16.06 13.39 -10.85
CA MET A 1 -15.65 13.18 -9.45
C MET A 1 -16.84 12.56 -8.74
N SER A 2 -16.60 11.56 -7.91
CA SER A 2 -17.70 10.89 -7.18
C SER A 2 -18.09 11.62 -5.89
N TYR A 3 -17.34 12.66 -5.48
CA TYR A 3 -17.59 13.43 -4.26
C TYR A 3 -17.65 14.93 -4.53
N LYS A 4 -18.34 15.66 -3.65
CA LYS A 4 -18.36 17.12 -3.61
C LYS A 4 -17.14 17.61 -2.81
N MET A 5 -16.41 18.60 -3.34
CA MET A 5 -15.31 19.23 -2.60
C MET A 5 -15.85 20.44 -1.83
N LYS A 6 -15.66 20.45 -0.54
CA LYS A 6 -16.03 21.52 0.39
C LYS A 6 -14.78 22.11 1.06
N LYS A 7 -14.95 23.21 1.77
CA LYS A 7 -13.88 23.88 2.50
C LYS A 7 -14.44 24.47 3.80
N ASN A 8 -13.87 24.03 4.92
CA ASN A 8 -14.09 24.58 6.24
C ASN A 8 -12.77 24.53 7.00
N LEU A 9 -12.09 25.67 7.08
CA LEU A 9 -10.73 25.70 7.60
C LEU A 9 -10.71 25.58 9.12
N ALA A 10 -9.81 24.76 9.61
CA ALA A 10 -9.51 24.62 11.03
C ALA A 10 -9.09 25.97 11.65
N ASN A 11 -9.30 26.12 12.94
CA ASN A 11 -8.76 27.24 13.69
C ASN A 11 -7.26 27.38 13.41
N LYS A 12 -6.80 28.59 13.15
CA LYS A 12 -5.40 28.88 12.80
C LYS A 12 -4.39 28.35 13.82
N ARG A 13 -4.81 28.19 15.06
CA ARG A 13 -4.01 27.65 16.17
C ARG A 13 -3.86 26.13 16.14
N ASN A 14 -4.58 25.43 15.23
CA ASN A 14 -4.56 23.97 15.12
C ASN A 14 -3.56 23.45 14.06
N TYR A 15 -2.89 24.33 13.32
CA TYR A 15 -1.93 23.93 12.29
C TYR A 15 -0.75 24.90 12.20
N GLY A 16 0.34 24.40 11.66
CA GLY A 16 1.62 25.08 11.65
C GLY A 16 1.81 26.11 10.54
N ALA A 17 3.05 26.47 10.30
CA ALA A 17 3.45 27.50 9.35
C ALA A 17 3.15 27.12 7.89
N LYS A 18 3.18 28.14 7.03
CA LYS A 18 3.17 27.97 5.57
C LYS A 18 4.44 27.24 5.12
N ARG A 19 4.30 26.36 4.14
CA ARG A 19 5.42 25.62 3.52
C ARG A 19 5.37 25.70 2.00
N SER A 20 6.47 25.40 1.34
CA SER A 20 6.47 25.15 -0.10
C SER A 20 5.72 23.85 -0.40
N THR A 21 4.92 23.84 -1.45
CA THR A 21 4.26 22.61 -1.91
C THR A 21 5.26 21.58 -2.46
N SER A 22 6.46 21.99 -2.87
CA SER A 22 7.55 21.09 -3.25
C SER A 22 8.11 20.26 -2.09
N ALA A 23 7.84 20.68 -0.84
CA ALA A 23 8.19 19.92 0.36
C ALA A 23 7.26 18.73 0.59
N ILE A 24 6.09 18.67 -0.06
CA ILE A 24 5.12 17.59 0.11
C ILE A 24 5.63 16.33 -0.61
N LYS A 25 5.95 15.29 0.16
CA LYS A 25 6.54 14.04 -0.33
C LYS A 25 5.70 12.81 0.00
N TYR A 26 4.82 12.92 1.00
CA TYR A 26 4.05 11.79 1.54
C TYR A 26 2.57 12.13 1.69
N ILE A 27 1.72 11.10 1.60
CA ILE A 27 0.30 11.18 1.96
C ILE A 27 0.06 10.17 3.08
N PHE A 28 -0.55 10.62 4.17
CA PHE A 28 -0.95 9.78 5.27
C PHE A 28 -2.44 9.55 5.29
N ILE A 29 -2.82 8.29 5.41
CA ILE A 29 -4.20 7.85 5.59
C ILE A 29 -4.42 7.58 7.06
N HIS A 30 -5.43 8.22 7.59
CA HIS A 30 -5.92 8.13 8.96
C HIS A 30 -7.39 7.73 8.99
N TYR A 31 -7.95 7.62 10.17
CA TYR A 31 -9.37 7.50 10.42
C TYR A 31 -9.74 8.34 11.64
N THR A 32 -10.93 8.88 11.66
CA THR A 32 -11.40 9.73 12.76
C THR A 32 -11.56 8.96 14.07
N GLY A 33 -11.83 7.66 13.98
CA GLY A 33 -12.03 6.79 15.14
C GLY A 33 -13.41 6.98 15.79
N ASN A 34 -14.33 7.66 15.12
CA ASN A 34 -15.70 7.88 15.58
C ASN A 34 -16.66 6.89 14.89
N ASP A 35 -17.73 6.54 15.57
CA ASP A 35 -18.87 5.79 15.06
C ASP A 35 -20.00 6.78 14.71
N GLY A 36 -20.25 6.99 13.43
CA GLY A 36 -21.25 7.91 12.92
C GLY A 36 -20.80 9.38 12.89
N ASP A 37 -19.79 9.71 12.11
CA ASP A 37 -19.34 11.09 11.86
C ASP A 37 -19.35 11.44 10.36
N SER A 38 -19.13 12.71 10.05
CA SER A 38 -19.00 13.20 8.67
C SER A 38 -17.78 14.10 8.50
N ASP A 39 -17.37 14.31 7.25
CA ASP A 39 -16.29 15.21 6.88
C ASP A 39 -16.57 16.66 7.36
N GLU A 40 -17.83 17.12 7.25
CA GLU A 40 -18.25 18.44 7.69
C GLU A 40 -18.24 18.57 9.22
N SER A 41 -18.73 17.55 9.94
CA SER A 41 -18.76 17.59 11.41
C SER A 41 -17.36 17.65 12.00
N ASN A 42 -16.42 16.88 11.45
CA ASN A 42 -15.02 16.92 11.85
C ASN A 42 -14.37 18.26 11.49
N ALA A 43 -14.52 18.74 10.26
CA ALA A 43 -13.97 20.04 9.88
C ALA A 43 -14.51 21.17 10.74
N ARG A 44 -15.80 21.16 11.10
CA ARG A 44 -16.44 22.12 12.03
C ARG A 44 -15.86 22.03 13.43
N TYR A 45 -15.59 20.80 13.93
CA TYR A 45 -14.97 20.61 15.23
C TYR A 45 -13.59 21.29 15.29
N PHE A 46 -12.73 21.07 14.30
CA PHE A 46 -11.40 21.69 14.24
C PHE A 46 -11.42 23.19 13.92
N SER A 47 -12.49 23.68 13.27
CA SER A 47 -12.71 25.11 13.04
C SER A 47 -13.09 25.86 14.34
N ASN A 48 -13.96 25.26 15.14
CA ASN A 48 -14.52 25.91 16.32
C ASN A 48 -13.68 25.72 17.58
N ASN A 49 -12.84 24.69 17.65
CA ASN A 49 -12.09 24.34 18.86
C ASN A 49 -10.59 24.47 18.67
N TYR A 50 -9.87 24.75 19.77
CA TYR A 50 -8.43 24.65 19.83
C TYR A 50 -8.06 23.30 20.44
N VAL A 51 -7.40 22.43 19.64
CA VAL A 51 -7.14 21.02 19.99
C VAL A 51 -5.70 20.57 19.69
N GLU A 52 -4.84 21.49 19.24
CA GLU A 52 -3.43 21.23 18.89
C GLU A 52 -3.23 20.08 17.90
N ALA A 53 -4.23 19.83 17.05
CA ALA A 53 -4.22 18.79 16.03
C ALA A 53 -5.01 19.26 14.81
N SER A 54 -4.73 18.68 13.64
CA SER A 54 -5.48 18.94 12.41
C SER A 54 -5.18 17.92 11.33
N ALA A 55 -6.06 17.83 10.34
CA ALA A 55 -5.84 17.13 9.08
C ALA A 55 -6.04 18.06 7.90
N HIS A 56 -5.46 17.73 6.74
CA HIS A 56 -5.69 18.51 5.52
C HIS A 56 -7.10 18.26 4.97
N TYR A 57 -7.55 17.01 5.01
CA TYR A 57 -8.82 16.58 4.46
C TYR A 57 -9.54 15.61 5.37
N PHE A 58 -10.86 15.80 5.48
CA PHE A 58 -11.80 14.80 5.98
C PHE A 58 -12.61 14.29 4.79
N VAL A 59 -12.87 12.98 4.76
CA VAL A 59 -13.52 12.29 3.64
C VAL A 59 -14.63 11.40 4.17
N ASP A 60 -15.82 11.53 3.61
CA ASP A 60 -16.94 10.64 3.86
C ASP A 60 -17.52 10.06 2.56
N ASP A 61 -18.75 9.54 2.61
CA ASP A 61 -19.34 8.79 1.50
C ASP A 61 -19.88 9.66 0.36
N ASP A 62 -20.11 10.97 0.55
CA ASP A 62 -20.60 11.88 -0.49
C ASP A 62 -19.70 13.09 -0.74
N SER A 63 -18.82 13.44 0.19
CA SER A 63 -18.02 14.65 0.13
C SER A 63 -16.60 14.54 0.70
N VAL A 64 -15.84 15.60 0.46
CA VAL A 64 -14.50 15.83 1.01
C VAL A 64 -14.41 17.27 1.46
N THR A 65 -14.13 17.50 2.73
CA THR A 65 -13.92 18.85 3.27
C THR A 65 -12.42 19.11 3.51
N GLN A 66 -11.89 20.13 2.86
CA GLN A 66 -10.55 20.63 3.14
C GLN A 66 -10.57 21.47 4.43
N SER A 67 -9.79 21.03 5.42
CA SER A 67 -9.68 21.67 6.74
C SER A 67 -8.35 22.42 6.93
N VAL A 68 -7.27 22.00 6.30
CA VAL A 68 -5.99 22.74 6.25
C VAL A 68 -5.57 22.88 4.79
N PRO A 69 -5.18 24.09 4.32
CA PRO A 69 -4.64 24.24 2.97
C PRO A 69 -3.35 23.45 2.77
N ASP A 70 -3.13 22.88 1.58
CA ASP A 70 -1.97 22.01 1.30
C ASP A 70 -0.61 22.68 1.57
N ASN A 71 -0.55 24.02 1.37
CA ASN A 71 0.66 24.79 1.61
C ASN A 71 0.84 25.23 3.07
N TYR A 72 0.13 24.61 4.00
CA TYR A 72 0.33 24.71 5.44
C TYR A 72 0.61 23.36 6.05
N VAL A 73 1.15 23.33 7.26
CA VAL A 73 1.52 22.11 7.98
C VAL A 73 0.37 21.68 8.88
N ALA A 74 -0.35 20.63 8.51
CA ALA A 74 -1.31 20.03 9.46
C ALA A 74 -0.57 19.19 10.52
N TRP A 75 -1.11 19.14 11.73
CA TRP A 75 -0.53 18.40 12.86
C TRP A 75 -1.25 17.06 13.04
N SER A 76 -0.86 16.05 12.26
CA SER A 76 -1.55 14.75 12.19
C SER A 76 -0.66 13.54 12.44
N VAL A 77 0.64 13.63 12.15
CA VAL A 77 1.58 12.50 12.23
C VAL A 77 2.67 12.70 13.30
N GLY A 78 2.38 13.45 14.36
CA GLY A 78 3.24 13.63 15.52
C GLY A 78 3.44 12.35 16.35
N GLY A 79 4.08 12.50 17.50
CA GLY A 79 4.28 11.44 18.47
C GLY A 79 5.58 10.65 18.28
N THR A 80 5.89 9.82 19.29
CA THR A 80 7.05 8.94 19.32
C THR A 80 6.77 7.60 18.65
N ARG A 81 7.82 6.88 18.28
CA ARG A 81 7.70 5.51 17.76
C ARG A 81 7.30 4.56 18.88
N TYR A 82 6.27 3.76 18.65
CA TYR A 82 5.79 2.77 19.63
C TYR A 82 6.83 1.65 19.81
N SER A 83 6.98 1.17 21.04
CA SER A 83 7.96 0.13 21.40
C SER A 83 7.69 -1.22 20.72
N ASN A 84 6.42 -1.53 20.44
CA ASN A 84 5.99 -2.79 19.81
C ASN A 84 6.11 -2.82 18.28
N CYS A 85 6.72 -1.80 17.66
CA CYS A 85 6.85 -1.71 16.20
C CYS A 85 7.58 -2.90 15.58
N ASN A 86 8.51 -3.52 16.28
CA ASN A 86 9.25 -4.70 15.81
C ASN A 86 8.32 -5.93 15.68
N ILE A 87 7.28 -6.00 16.51
CA ILE A 87 6.28 -7.08 16.49
C ILE A 87 5.19 -6.78 15.45
N THR A 88 4.68 -5.54 15.44
CA THR A 88 3.55 -5.14 14.60
C THR A 88 3.92 -4.82 13.15
N GLY A 89 5.20 -4.55 12.88
CA GLY A 89 5.71 -4.10 11.59
C GLY A 89 5.44 -2.63 11.27
N GLY A 90 4.98 -1.85 12.25
CA GLY A 90 4.81 -0.40 12.14
C GLY A 90 6.11 0.39 12.30
N GLY A 91 6.03 1.71 12.22
CA GLY A 91 7.14 2.61 12.57
C GLY A 91 8.33 2.65 11.60
N LYS A 92 8.19 2.10 10.40
CA LYS A 92 9.29 2.05 9.39
C LYS A 92 9.72 3.42 8.86
N TYR A 93 8.82 4.39 8.89
CA TYR A 93 9.02 5.74 8.35
C TYR A 93 9.18 6.80 9.45
N TYR A 94 9.50 6.40 10.69
CA TYR A 94 9.49 7.27 11.87
C TYR A 94 10.35 8.54 11.71
N THR A 95 11.55 8.43 11.18
CA THR A 95 12.47 9.56 11.00
C THR A 95 12.34 10.24 9.64
N LEU A 96 11.70 9.59 8.66
CA LEU A 96 11.63 10.05 7.27
C LEU A 96 10.44 10.97 7.03
N CYS A 97 9.33 10.74 7.72
CA CYS A 97 8.07 11.43 7.51
C CYS A 97 7.72 12.32 8.70
N THR A 98 7.27 13.53 8.39
CA THR A 98 6.91 14.56 9.37
C THR A 98 5.65 15.29 8.93
N ASN A 99 5.06 16.08 9.81
CA ASN A 99 3.96 16.98 9.46
C ASN A 99 4.36 17.95 8.32
N SER A 100 5.61 18.41 8.30
CA SER A 100 6.07 19.40 7.33
C SER A 100 6.24 18.86 5.90
N ASN A 101 6.40 17.55 5.72
CA ASN A 101 6.57 16.95 4.39
C ASN A 101 5.42 16.04 3.94
N SER A 102 4.25 16.11 4.61
CA SER A 102 3.13 15.23 4.31
C SER A 102 1.78 15.96 4.21
N ILE A 103 0.84 15.32 3.51
CA ILE A 103 -0.60 15.63 3.54
C ILE A 103 -1.29 14.49 4.30
N SER A 104 -2.29 14.83 5.12
CA SER A 104 -3.10 13.88 5.87
C SER A 104 -4.55 13.86 5.39
N ILE A 105 -5.11 12.67 5.29
CA ILE A 105 -6.50 12.38 4.91
C ILE A 105 -7.11 11.52 6.00
N GLU A 106 -8.16 12.01 6.64
CA GLU A 106 -8.95 11.32 7.65
C GLU A 106 -10.20 10.71 7.01
N LEU A 107 -10.39 9.40 7.17
CA LEU A 107 -11.60 8.71 6.73
C LEU A 107 -12.64 8.73 7.85
N CYS A 108 -13.82 9.25 7.54
CA CYS A 108 -14.97 9.27 8.42
C CYS A 108 -15.76 7.95 8.32
N ASP A 109 -16.49 7.63 9.36
CA ASP A 109 -17.48 6.58 9.38
C ASP A 109 -18.89 7.18 9.53
N THR A 110 -19.64 7.21 8.45
CA THR A 110 -20.98 7.84 8.41
C THR A 110 -22.06 7.01 9.07
N LYS A 111 -21.80 5.75 9.34
CA LYS A 111 -22.75 4.88 10.02
C LYS A 111 -22.58 5.00 11.53
N ARG A 112 -23.65 4.79 12.24
CA ARG A 112 -23.68 4.67 13.69
C ARG A 112 -24.23 3.30 14.03
N ASP A 113 -23.38 2.27 13.93
CA ASP A 113 -23.79 0.88 14.10
C ASP A 113 -22.92 0.10 15.12
N GLY A 114 -22.10 0.79 15.88
CA GLY A 114 -21.18 0.20 16.87
C GLY A 114 -19.88 -0.33 16.25
N THR A 115 -19.69 -0.13 14.94
CA THR A 115 -18.50 -0.61 14.23
C THR A 115 -17.79 0.56 13.55
N ILE A 116 -16.60 0.89 14.01
CA ILE A 116 -15.80 1.96 13.39
C ILE A 116 -15.15 1.42 12.10
N TYR A 117 -15.81 1.62 10.97
CA TYR A 117 -15.32 1.22 9.65
C TYR A 117 -15.91 2.09 8.53
N PRO A 118 -15.09 2.68 7.64
CA PRO A 118 -15.59 3.56 6.60
C PRO A 118 -16.42 2.81 5.56
N SER A 119 -17.43 3.46 5.02
CA SER A 119 -18.23 2.91 3.94
C SER A 119 -17.38 2.64 2.69
N LYS A 120 -17.87 1.77 1.80
CA LYS A 120 -17.22 1.56 0.49
C LYS A 120 -17.15 2.86 -0.33
N ALA A 121 -18.10 3.76 -0.15
CA ALA A 121 -18.15 5.07 -0.83
C ALA A 121 -17.07 6.00 -0.24
N THR A 122 -16.92 6.07 1.09
CA THR A 122 -15.82 6.80 1.76
C THR A 122 -14.45 6.32 1.27
N ILE A 123 -14.24 4.99 1.24
CA ILE A 123 -12.98 4.42 0.75
C ILE A 123 -12.73 4.81 -0.71
N LYS A 124 -13.75 4.75 -1.57
CA LYS A 124 -13.66 5.15 -2.98
C LYS A 124 -13.29 6.63 -3.12
N ASN A 125 -13.95 7.52 -2.38
CA ASN A 125 -13.69 8.96 -2.40
C ASN A 125 -12.27 9.28 -1.91
N ALA A 126 -11.81 8.62 -0.84
CA ALA A 126 -10.44 8.76 -0.33
C ALA A 126 -9.39 8.28 -1.35
N ILE A 127 -9.64 7.19 -2.09
CA ILE A 127 -8.78 6.72 -3.18
C ILE A 127 -8.70 7.76 -4.30
N GLU A 128 -9.84 8.33 -4.72
CA GLU A 128 -9.88 9.36 -5.77
C GLU A 128 -9.12 10.63 -5.35
N LEU A 129 -9.32 11.10 -4.11
CA LEU A 129 -8.58 12.23 -3.55
C LEU A 129 -7.08 11.94 -3.51
N THR A 130 -6.70 10.77 -3.00
CA THR A 130 -5.30 10.36 -2.91
C THR A 130 -4.64 10.34 -4.28
N LYS A 131 -5.26 9.75 -5.30
CA LYS A 131 -4.76 9.77 -6.69
C LYS A 131 -4.57 11.19 -7.23
N LYS A 132 -5.51 12.10 -6.95
CA LYS A 132 -5.39 13.51 -7.32
C LYS A 132 -4.17 14.18 -6.69
N LEU A 133 -3.97 13.97 -5.39
CA LEU A 133 -2.85 14.53 -4.66
C LEU A 133 -1.51 13.91 -5.10
N MET A 134 -1.47 12.60 -5.34
CA MET A 134 -0.32 11.91 -5.94
C MET A 134 0.07 12.55 -7.28
N LYS A 135 -0.90 12.75 -8.17
CA LYS A 135 -0.67 13.41 -9.47
C LYS A 135 -0.22 14.86 -9.29
N LYS A 136 -0.89 15.63 -8.43
CA LYS A 136 -0.64 17.06 -8.21
C LYS A 136 0.76 17.34 -7.67
N TYR A 137 1.24 16.49 -6.75
CA TYR A 137 2.51 16.67 -6.05
C TYR A 137 3.60 15.68 -6.46
N HIS A 138 3.35 14.88 -7.51
CA HIS A 138 4.28 13.87 -8.03
C HIS A 138 4.71 12.87 -6.94
N ILE A 139 3.75 12.45 -6.08
CA ILE A 139 3.99 11.52 -4.98
C ILE A 139 3.87 10.09 -5.51
N PRO A 140 4.93 9.26 -5.41
CA PRO A 140 4.84 7.87 -5.83
C PRO A 140 3.98 7.06 -4.86
N GLN A 141 3.47 5.92 -5.32
CA GLN A 141 2.53 5.11 -4.53
C GLN A 141 3.12 4.60 -3.20
N ASP A 142 4.39 4.26 -3.16
CA ASP A 142 5.09 3.81 -1.96
C ASP A 142 5.31 4.90 -0.89
N HIS A 143 4.98 6.15 -1.23
CA HIS A 143 4.89 7.28 -0.31
C HIS A 143 3.45 7.56 0.19
N VAL A 144 2.48 6.70 -0.15
CA VAL A 144 1.14 6.72 0.47
C VAL A 144 1.13 5.73 1.62
N LEU A 145 1.05 6.24 2.82
CA LEU A 145 1.31 5.56 4.08
C LEU A 145 0.11 5.67 5.03
N ARG A 146 0.07 4.80 6.04
CA ARG A 146 -0.81 4.95 7.21
C ARG A 146 -0.04 5.63 8.35
N HIS A 147 -0.70 6.25 9.29
CA HIS A 147 -0.03 6.74 10.50
C HIS A 147 0.73 5.61 11.22
N PHE A 148 0.19 4.39 11.17
CA PHE A 148 0.85 3.17 11.62
C PHE A 148 2.25 2.98 11.04
N ASP A 149 2.44 3.25 9.75
CA ASP A 149 3.73 3.06 9.08
C ASP A 149 4.80 4.04 9.58
N ARG A 150 4.38 5.19 10.16
CA ARG A 150 5.31 6.16 10.75
C ARG A 150 5.62 5.89 12.21
N THR A 151 4.61 5.70 13.09
CA THR A 151 4.83 5.61 14.54
C THR A 151 4.52 4.24 15.12
N GLY A 152 3.79 3.39 14.42
CA GLY A 152 3.21 2.16 14.97
C GLY A 152 1.85 2.37 15.65
N LYS A 153 1.34 3.63 15.70
CA LYS A 153 -0.01 3.91 16.19
C LYS A 153 -1.04 3.11 15.38
N ALA A 154 -2.01 2.49 16.04
CA ALA A 154 -3.08 1.75 15.36
C ALA A 154 -4.04 2.71 14.61
N CYS A 155 -3.56 3.26 13.51
CA CYS A 155 -4.30 4.23 12.69
C CYS A 155 -4.00 4.06 11.21
N PRO A 156 -5.00 3.76 10.36
CA PRO A 156 -6.37 3.33 10.72
C PRO A 156 -6.38 1.95 11.39
N ALA A 157 -7.11 1.80 12.50
CA ALA A 157 -7.08 0.59 13.32
C ALA A 157 -7.60 -0.67 12.60
N TYR A 158 -8.48 -0.49 11.63
CA TYR A 158 -9.03 -1.59 10.82
C TYR A 158 -8.08 -2.07 9.71
N TRP A 159 -7.02 -1.33 9.39
CA TRP A 159 -6.07 -1.65 8.33
C TRP A 159 -4.64 -1.91 8.82
N CYS A 160 -4.39 -2.05 10.11
CA CYS A 160 -3.03 -2.24 10.63
C CYS A 160 -2.97 -3.09 11.90
N GLY A 161 -1.76 -3.50 12.28
CA GLY A 161 -1.47 -4.17 13.55
C GLY A 161 -1.39 -5.70 13.45
N ASN A 162 -1.94 -6.33 12.42
CA ASN A 162 -1.77 -7.75 12.13
C ASN A 162 -1.85 -8.03 10.61
N GLU A 163 -1.55 -9.27 10.21
CA GLU A 163 -1.50 -9.64 8.79
C GLU A 163 -2.85 -9.47 8.09
N THR A 164 -3.94 -9.89 8.70
CA THR A 164 -5.29 -9.77 8.11
C THR A 164 -5.64 -8.32 7.82
N LYS A 165 -5.46 -7.42 8.79
CA LYS A 165 -5.71 -5.98 8.63
C LYS A 165 -4.74 -5.33 7.62
N ASN A 166 -3.48 -5.73 7.61
CA ASN A 166 -2.52 -5.28 6.60
C ASN A 166 -2.90 -5.73 5.18
N ASN A 167 -3.52 -6.90 5.04
CA ASN A 167 -4.04 -7.37 3.76
C ASN A 167 -5.30 -6.60 3.34
N LEU A 168 -6.18 -6.23 4.28
CA LEU A 168 -7.31 -5.33 3.99
C LEU A 168 -6.82 -3.96 3.47
N TRP A 169 -5.84 -3.34 4.13
CA TRP A 169 -5.20 -2.11 3.62
C TRP A 169 -4.78 -2.24 2.15
N LYS A 170 -4.09 -3.35 1.82
CA LYS A 170 -3.61 -3.58 0.45
C LYS A 170 -4.75 -3.77 -0.55
N THR A 171 -5.76 -4.55 -0.20
CA THR A 171 -6.84 -4.95 -1.13
C THR A 171 -7.92 -3.89 -1.28
N GLU A 172 -8.23 -3.17 -0.21
CA GLU A 172 -9.32 -2.18 -0.21
C GLU A 172 -8.85 -0.78 -0.64
N PHE A 173 -7.59 -0.42 -0.36
CA PHE A 173 -7.07 0.91 -0.62
C PHE A 173 -5.81 0.92 -1.48
N TYR A 174 -4.69 0.43 -0.97
CA TYR A 174 -3.36 0.65 -1.53
C TYR A 174 -3.19 0.16 -2.97
N ASN A 175 -3.63 -1.06 -3.28
CA ASN A 175 -3.51 -1.62 -4.64
C ASN A 175 -4.42 -0.91 -5.66
N LYS A 176 -5.47 -0.22 -5.18
CA LYS A 176 -6.39 0.54 -6.04
C LYS A 176 -5.83 1.90 -6.47
N LEU A 177 -4.75 2.36 -5.86
CA LEU A 177 -4.07 3.58 -6.26
C LEU A 177 -3.41 3.47 -7.63
N SER A 178 -2.89 2.31 -8.01
CA SER A 178 -2.27 2.04 -9.31
C SER A 178 -3.25 1.67 -10.42
N SER A 179 -4.53 1.36 -10.10
CA SER A 179 -5.51 1.02 -11.12
C SER A 179 -6.07 2.28 -11.81
N ASN A 180 -5.79 2.45 -13.11
CA ASN A 180 -6.50 3.41 -13.94
C ASN A 180 -7.96 2.95 -14.06
N THR A 181 -8.87 3.62 -13.38
CA THR A 181 -10.31 3.43 -13.59
C THR A 181 -10.68 4.14 -14.90
N THR A 182 -10.66 3.44 -16.02
CA THR A 182 -11.39 3.84 -17.21
C THR A 182 -12.86 3.51 -16.97
N SER A 183 -13.66 4.51 -16.64
CA SER A 183 -15.12 4.45 -16.83
C SER A 183 -15.39 4.26 -18.31
N LYS A 184 -15.99 3.13 -18.68
CA LYS A 184 -16.50 2.89 -20.03
C LYS A 184 -17.70 3.79 -20.28
N THR A 185 -17.54 4.73 -21.19
CA THR A 185 -18.63 5.24 -22.04
C THR A 185 -18.23 4.89 -23.48
N PRO A 186 -19.09 4.29 -24.29
CA PRO A 186 -18.71 3.89 -25.62
C PRO A 186 -18.81 5.09 -26.58
N SER A 187 -17.73 5.45 -27.23
CA SER A 187 -17.78 6.15 -28.51
C SER A 187 -16.54 5.81 -29.34
N ALA A 188 -16.79 5.62 -30.61
CA ALA A 188 -15.95 4.98 -31.58
C ALA A 188 -14.74 5.82 -32.03
N SER A 189 -13.70 5.07 -32.42
CA SER A 189 -12.74 5.31 -33.52
C SER A 189 -11.83 6.54 -33.47
N THR A 190 -10.54 6.37 -33.26
CA THR A 190 -9.48 6.39 -34.29
C THR A 190 -8.10 6.19 -33.64
N THR A 191 -7.29 5.44 -34.34
CA THR A 191 -5.93 4.95 -34.07
C THR A 191 -4.88 6.04 -33.90
N THR A 192 -4.02 5.91 -32.84
CA THR A 192 -2.54 6.04 -32.94
C THR A 192 -1.89 5.48 -31.67
N PRO A 193 -0.84 4.65 -31.73
CA PRO A 193 -0.30 3.95 -30.58
C PRO A 193 0.73 4.80 -29.83
N SER A 194 0.51 4.99 -28.52
CA SER A 194 1.48 5.61 -27.63
C SER A 194 2.26 4.55 -26.85
N SER A 195 3.56 4.74 -26.76
CA SER A 195 4.61 3.80 -26.33
C SER A 195 4.59 3.33 -24.84
N THR A 196 3.59 3.69 -24.05
CA THR A 196 3.49 3.35 -22.61
C THR A 196 2.75 2.03 -22.33
N SER A 197 2.03 1.48 -23.30
CA SER A 197 1.29 0.22 -23.16
C SER A 197 2.18 -1.04 -23.26
N THR A 198 3.29 -0.95 -23.95
CA THR A 198 4.24 -2.06 -24.20
C THR A 198 4.96 -2.51 -22.93
N SER A 199 5.35 -1.61 -22.02
CA SER A 199 6.12 -1.98 -20.82
C SER A 199 5.28 -2.73 -19.78
N ASN A 200 4.02 -2.36 -19.60
CA ASN A 200 3.12 -3.03 -18.66
C ASN A 200 2.68 -4.41 -19.16
N HIS A 201 2.49 -4.55 -20.49
CA HIS A 201 2.16 -5.85 -21.09
C HIS A 201 3.35 -6.82 -21.03
N ALA A 202 4.56 -6.34 -21.31
CA ALA A 202 5.79 -7.11 -21.18
C ALA A 202 6.02 -7.59 -19.73
N LYS A 203 5.87 -6.71 -18.76
CA LYS A 203 5.99 -7.06 -17.34
C LYS A 203 4.96 -8.10 -16.89
N LYS A 204 3.71 -7.96 -17.33
CA LYS A 204 2.64 -8.94 -17.04
C LYS A 204 2.96 -10.31 -17.65
N LYS A 205 3.53 -10.35 -18.87
CA LYS A 205 3.98 -11.59 -19.52
C LYS A 205 5.13 -12.25 -18.76
N ILE A 206 6.08 -11.48 -18.25
CA ILE A 206 7.20 -12.00 -17.43
C ILE A 206 6.66 -12.65 -16.15
N VAL A 207 5.74 -11.99 -15.45
CA VAL A 207 5.11 -12.54 -14.23
C VAL A 207 4.35 -13.84 -14.55
N ALA A 208 3.59 -13.88 -15.65
CA ALA A 208 2.90 -15.10 -16.07
C ALA A 208 3.87 -16.26 -16.39
N ASN A 209 5.01 -15.97 -16.99
CA ASN A 209 6.07 -16.96 -17.20
C ASN A 209 6.67 -17.46 -15.88
N GLY A 210 6.91 -16.55 -14.92
CA GLY A 210 7.34 -16.94 -13.57
C GLY A 210 6.32 -17.82 -12.83
N GLN A 211 5.01 -17.56 -13.01
CA GLN A 211 3.93 -18.39 -12.45
C GLN A 211 3.93 -19.80 -13.09
N LYS A 212 4.12 -19.90 -14.41
CA LYS A 212 4.27 -21.20 -15.10
C LYS A 212 5.52 -21.96 -14.60
N ALA A 213 6.64 -21.26 -14.42
CA ALA A 213 7.86 -21.86 -13.90
C ALA A 213 7.69 -22.33 -12.45
N ALA A 214 7.03 -21.58 -11.59
CA ALA A 214 6.69 -21.98 -10.23
C ALA A 214 5.79 -23.22 -10.22
N ASN A 215 4.78 -23.27 -11.10
CA ASN A 215 3.92 -24.46 -11.25
C ASN A 215 4.73 -25.70 -11.65
N LYS A 216 5.65 -25.56 -12.61
CA LYS A 216 6.54 -26.66 -13.04
C LYS A 216 7.48 -27.12 -11.92
N PHE A 217 8.01 -26.16 -11.14
CA PHE A 217 9.02 -26.44 -10.11
C PHE A 217 8.43 -27.08 -8.85
N VAL A 218 7.26 -26.63 -8.40
CA VAL A 218 6.65 -27.06 -7.12
C VAL A 218 5.24 -27.62 -7.21
N GLY A 219 4.66 -27.73 -8.40
CA GLY A 219 3.30 -28.29 -8.58
C GLY A 219 2.17 -27.49 -7.92
N CYS A 220 2.30 -26.17 -7.80
CA CYS A 220 1.38 -25.36 -7.02
C CYS A 220 0.08 -24.96 -7.75
N ASN A 221 -0.07 -25.27 -9.04
CA ASN A 221 -1.26 -25.06 -9.86
C ASN A 221 -1.90 -23.67 -9.77
N ILE A 222 -1.09 -22.61 -9.68
CA ILE A 222 -1.59 -21.24 -9.72
C ILE A 222 -1.91 -20.80 -11.14
N VAL A 223 -2.91 -19.92 -11.31
CA VAL A 223 -3.25 -19.34 -12.62
C VAL A 223 -2.10 -18.44 -13.07
N ALA A 224 -1.64 -18.62 -14.31
CA ALA A 224 -0.59 -17.79 -14.92
C ALA A 224 -1.19 -16.50 -15.52
N ASP A 225 -1.77 -15.66 -14.67
CA ASP A 225 -2.50 -14.43 -15.03
C ASP A 225 -1.61 -13.17 -15.12
N GLY A 226 -0.33 -13.31 -14.78
CA GLY A 226 0.60 -12.20 -14.73
C GLY A 226 0.40 -11.26 -13.54
N ILE A 227 -0.30 -11.71 -12.49
CA ILE A 227 -0.60 -10.91 -11.30
C ILE A 227 0.19 -11.41 -10.09
N TRP A 228 0.90 -10.52 -9.42
CA TRP A 228 1.56 -10.79 -8.15
C TRP A 228 0.57 -10.77 -6.98
N GLY A 229 -0.33 -11.75 -6.93
CA GLY A 229 -1.35 -11.92 -5.89
C GLY A 229 -0.92 -12.85 -4.74
N ASN A 230 -1.82 -13.10 -3.78
CA ASN A 230 -1.53 -13.94 -2.61
C ASN A 230 -1.15 -15.39 -2.98
N LYS A 231 -1.83 -15.98 -3.98
CA LYS A 231 -1.49 -17.32 -4.49
C LYS A 231 -0.06 -17.35 -5.06
N THR A 232 0.32 -16.32 -5.82
CA THR A 232 1.66 -16.18 -6.40
C THR A 232 2.73 -15.99 -5.32
N LYS A 233 2.44 -15.20 -4.26
CA LYS A 233 3.35 -15.04 -3.11
C LYS A 233 3.56 -16.36 -2.37
N LYS A 234 2.48 -17.11 -2.14
CA LYS A 234 2.56 -18.42 -1.51
C LYS A 234 3.38 -19.40 -2.36
N ALA A 235 3.19 -19.39 -3.68
CA ALA A 235 3.99 -20.18 -4.61
C ALA A 235 5.48 -19.80 -4.59
N ALA A 236 5.80 -18.50 -4.51
CA ALA A 236 7.17 -18.02 -4.40
C ALA A 236 7.88 -18.57 -3.15
N ILE A 237 7.20 -18.61 -2.00
CA ILE A 237 7.75 -19.19 -0.77
C ILE A 237 7.96 -20.70 -0.95
N LYS A 238 7.02 -21.42 -1.53
CA LYS A 238 7.15 -22.85 -1.84
C LYS A 238 8.35 -23.14 -2.73
N VAL A 239 8.61 -22.28 -3.71
CA VAL A 239 9.79 -22.39 -4.59
C VAL A 239 11.08 -22.35 -3.76
N VAL A 240 11.22 -21.40 -2.82
CA VAL A 240 12.39 -21.30 -1.95
C VAL A 240 12.49 -22.50 -1.00
N GLN A 241 11.40 -22.91 -0.35
CA GLN A 241 11.37 -24.06 0.55
C GLN A 241 11.80 -25.34 -0.19
N THR A 242 11.34 -25.54 -1.43
CA THR A 242 11.72 -26.68 -2.25
C THR A 242 13.21 -26.66 -2.63
N ALA A 243 13.74 -25.48 -3.00
CA ALA A 243 15.15 -25.33 -3.32
C ALA A 243 16.04 -25.63 -2.10
N LEU A 244 15.72 -25.10 -0.94
CA LEU A 244 16.44 -25.36 0.31
C LEU A 244 16.42 -26.84 0.69
N ASN A 245 15.30 -27.51 0.49
CA ASN A 245 15.20 -28.95 0.71
C ASN A 245 16.08 -29.75 -0.26
N LYS A 246 16.14 -29.34 -1.53
CA LYS A 246 16.92 -30.02 -2.57
C LYS A 246 18.43 -29.82 -2.42
N ASP A 247 18.87 -28.57 -2.18
CA ASP A 247 20.29 -28.24 -2.12
C ASP A 247 20.92 -28.58 -0.76
N TYR A 248 20.17 -28.40 0.33
CA TYR A 248 20.71 -28.44 1.69
C TYR A 248 20.04 -29.45 2.61
N GLY A 249 19.06 -30.22 2.12
CA GLY A 249 18.37 -31.20 2.94
C GLY A 249 17.62 -30.61 4.13
N ALA A 250 17.10 -29.37 3.99
CA ALA A 250 16.55 -28.59 5.10
C ALA A 250 15.29 -29.18 5.74
N LYS A 251 14.67 -30.19 5.11
CA LYS A 251 13.45 -30.90 5.59
C LYS A 251 12.29 -29.94 5.93
N LEU A 252 12.16 -28.84 5.20
CA LEU A 252 11.08 -27.88 5.36
C LEU A 252 9.75 -28.44 4.85
N SER A 253 8.67 -28.14 5.54
CA SER A 253 7.31 -28.27 4.97
C SER A 253 7.17 -27.26 3.82
N VAL A 254 6.76 -27.73 2.63
CA VAL A 254 6.56 -26.87 1.44
C VAL A 254 5.15 -26.32 1.48
N ASP A 255 4.81 -25.55 2.51
CA ASP A 255 3.49 -24.99 2.80
C ASP A 255 3.25 -23.60 2.22
N GLY A 256 4.32 -22.91 1.82
CA GLY A 256 4.29 -21.53 1.33
C GLY A 256 4.09 -20.51 2.44
N ILE A 257 4.52 -20.82 3.66
CA ILE A 257 4.57 -19.94 4.81
C ILE A 257 6.03 -19.65 5.14
N TRP A 258 6.41 -18.37 5.18
CA TRP A 258 7.75 -17.97 5.61
C TRP A 258 7.77 -17.88 7.14
N GLY A 259 8.00 -19.01 7.79
CA GLY A 259 8.11 -19.12 9.24
C GLY A 259 9.58 -19.19 9.71
N SER A 260 9.78 -19.31 11.02
CA SER A 260 11.11 -19.37 11.65
C SER A 260 11.99 -20.50 11.11
N ALA A 261 11.41 -21.67 10.77
CA ALA A 261 12.14 -22.78 10.17
C ALA A 261 12.68 -22.43 8.78
N THR A 262 11.85 -21.79 7.92
CA THR A 262 12.27 -21.34 6.59
C THR A 262 13.33 -20.24 6.70
N ASP A 263 13.12 -19.29 7.62
CA ASP A 263 14.07 -18.20 7.87
C ASP A 263 15.44 -18.70 8.33
N LYS A 264 15.46 -19.64 9.28
CA LYS A 264 16.68 -20.29 9.77
C LYS A 264 17.38 -21.07 8.66
N ALA A 265 16.63 -21.84 7.85
CA ALA A 265 17.19 -22.62 6.76
C ALA A 265 17.75 -21.74 5.64
N PHE A 266 17.16 -20.58 5.39
CA PHE A 266 17.60 -19.62 4.38
C PHE A 266 18.79 -18.77 4.85
N GLY A 267 18.83 -18.40 6.13
CA GLY A 267 19.65 -17.31 6.69
C GLY A 267 21.17 -17.39 6.49
N SER A 268 21.72 -18.55 6.13
CA SER A 268 23.17 -18.73 5.88
C SER A 268 23.53 -19.01 4.43
N HIS A 269 22.51 -19.08 3.54
CA HIS A 269 22.74 -19.47 2.14
C HIS A 269 22.66 -18.27 1.21
N TYR A 270 23.59 -18.22 0.27
CA TYR A 270 23.65 -17.22 -0.80
C TYR A 270 24.11 -17.89 -2.09
N VAL A 271 23.78 -17.28 -3.22
CA VAL A 271 24.17 -17.77 -4.54
C VAL A 271 25.17 -16.82 -5.19
N LYS A 272 26.09 -17.37 -5.98
CA LYS A 272 27.11 -16.64 -6.75
C LYS A 272 26.90 -16.84 -8.25
N VAL A 273 27.42 -15.92 -9.02
CA VAL A 273 27.42 -16.03 -10.49
C VAL A 273 28.18 -17.29 -10.90
N GLY A 274 27.57 -18.10 -11.77
CA GLY A 274 28.16 -19.34 -12.28
C GLY A 274 27.84 -20.61 -11.47
N GLU A 275 27.14 -20.48 -10.34
CA GLU A 275 26.69 -21.65 -9.57
C GLU A 275 25.49 -22.33 -10.22
N ARG A 276 25.46 -23.66 -10.15
CA ARG A 276 24.32 -24.48 -10.60
C ARG A 276 23.75 -25.22 -9.39
N GLN A 277 22.70 -24.63 -8.82
CA GLN A 277 21.96 -25.19 -7.70
C GLN A 277 20.49 -24.78 -7.77
N TRP A 278 19.64 -25.50 -7.08
CA TRP A 278 18.19 -25.24 -7.07
C TRP A 278 17.83 -23.87 -6.49
N LEU A 279 18.67 -23.31 -5.62
CA LEU A 279 18.47 -21.97 -5.08
C LEU A 279 18.70 -20.89 -6.15
N VAL A 280 19.54 -21.12 -7.15
CA VAL A 280 19.69 -20.25 -8.34
C VAL A 280 18.39 -20.30 -9.16
N THR A 281 17.89 -21.51 -9.47
CA THR A 281 16.58 -21.68 -10.14
C THR A 281 15.46 -20.96 -9.39
N ALA A 282 15.44 -21.07 -8.06
CA ALA A 282 14.44 -20.39 -7.24
C ALA A 282 14.56 -18.86 -7.35
N LEU A 283 15.77 -18.30 -7.35
CA LEU A 283 16.03 -16.88 -7.53
C LEU A 283 15.53 -16.36 -8.90
N GLU A 284 15.80 -17.10 -9.96
CA GLU A 284 15.33 -16.76 -11.32
C GLU A 284 13.80 -16.78 -11.42
N ILE A 285 13.15 -17.79 -10.85
CA ILE A 285 11.69 -17.85 -10.76
C ILE A 285 11.15 -16.64 -9.97
N LEU A 286 11.78 -16.30 -8.84
CA LEU A 286 11.40 -15.15 -8.01
C LEU A 286 11.56 -13.82 -8.78
N CYS A 287 12.64 -13.65 -9.54
CA CYS A 287 12.84 -12.50 -10.42
C CYS A 287 11.70 -12.38 -11.42
N ALA A 288 11.37 -13.47 -12.12
CA ALA A 288 10.26 -13.49 -13.08
C ALA A 288 8.92 -13.19 -12.40
N LEU A 289 8.62 -13.78 -11.24
CA LEU A 289 7.41 -13.53 -10.46
C LEU A 289 7.29 -12.05 -10.02
N LYS A 290 8.40 -11.34 -9.88
CA LYS A 290 8.47 -9.90 -9.59
C LYS A 290 8.46 -9.03 -10.85
N GLY A 291 8.31 -9.62 -12.02
CA GLY A 291 8.31 -8.91 -13.32
C GLY A 291 9.69 -8.44 -13.76
N LYS A 292 10.74 -9.05 -13.23
CA LYS A 292 12.14 -8.92 -13.68
C LYS A 292 12.48 -10.11 -14.56
N ASP A 293 12.85 -9.85 -15.83
CA ASP A 293 13.23 -10.92 -16.75
C ASP A 293 14.61 -11.51 -16.37
N PRO A 294 14.68 -12.79 -15.94
CA PRO A 294 15.94 -13.43 -15.55
C PRO A 294 16.78 -13.84 -16.78
N LYS A 295 16.30 -13.62 -18.03
CA LYS A 295 16.90 -14.06 -19.29
C LYS A 295 16.97 -15.58 -19.48
N GLY A 296 16.29 -16.32 -18.63
CA GLY A 296 16.21 -17.77 -18.61
C GLY A 296 15.89 -18.27 -17.21
N ILE A 297 15.45 -19.52 -17.09
CA ILE A 297 15.31 -20.24 -15.84
C ILE A 297 16.04 -21.56 -16.06
N GLU A 298 17.18 -21.67 -15.40
CA GLU A 298 18.04 -22.85 -15.49
C GLU A 298 17.71 -23.85 -14.37
N TYR A 299 17.86 -25.12 -14.66
CA TYR A 299 17.66 -26.20 -13.71
C TYR A 299 18.97 -26.99 -13.59
N PRO A 300 19.46 -27.27 -12.37
CA PRO A 300 20.67 -28.06 -12.14
C PRO A 300 20.62 -29.46 -12.71
#